data_3f577f2f75129ab44cf5cf0025291ba9
#
_entry.id   3f577f2f75129ab44cf5cf0025291ba9
#
_cell.length_a   1.000
_cell.length_b   1.000
_cell.length_c   1.000
_cell.angle_alpha   90.00
_cell.angle_beta   90.00
_cell.angle_gamma   90.00
#
_symmetry.space_group_name_H-M   'P 1'
#
loop_
_entity.id
_entity.type
_entity.pdbx_description
1 polymer ?
#
loop_
_entity_poly.entity_id
_entity_poly.type
_entity_poly.pdbx_seq_one_letter_code
_entity_poly.pdbx_strand_id
1 'polypeptide(L)'
;MRIAFCGTPDFAVPSLQMLIDEGHELALFTNPDKPKGRKGELTPPPTKVLAEKHGIPVYQFEKIRRPEGIEALRAFAPDLMVTAAFGQILSAENLSIPKYGCINVHGSLLPKYRGAAPIQWSIIEGERTTGVTTMLTDVGLDTGDILLRREVEIGENETAGELFDRLAAIGAELLKETIECLEKGELKPIKQDEAAATKCGMIKKEDGRIDFNRPAQRIHDQVRGMNPWPVAFAMLDGQPVKIWATRMTEQQGGGKTGECVIADPKKGLFVRTADKLIEIKEIQFPGAKRMEAKAALLGHQLLGKVFE
;
A
#
# COMPACT_ATOMS: atom_id res chain seq x y z
N MET A 1 -19.17 -4.59 -21.16
CA MET A 1 -19.60 -5.65 -20.20
C MET A 1 -20.31 -5.04 -19.00
N ARG A 2 -21.07 -5.85 -18.27
CA ARG A 2 -21.61 -5.52 -16.94
C ARG A 2 -20.60 -5.96 -15.89
N ILE A 3 -20.03 -5.01 -15.12
CA ILE A 3 -18.94 -5.28 -14.18
C ILE A 3 -19.32 -4.91 -12.75
N ALA A 4 -19.22 -5.86 -11.82
CA ALA A 4 -19.28 -5.58 -10.40
C ALA A 4 -17.87 -5.19 -9.91
N PHE A 5 -17.65 -3.91 -9.61
CA PHE A 5 -16.39 -3.44 -9.09
C PHE A 5 -16.38 -3.46 -7.57
N CYS A 6 -15.41 -4.17 -6.99
CA CYS A 6 -15.23 -4.30 -5.55
C CYS A 6 -13.93 -3.60 -5.12
N GLY A 7 -14.04 -2.43 -4.51
CA GLY A 7 -12.89 -1.65 -4.11
C GLY A 7 -13.23 -0.59 -3.06
N THR A 8 -12.26 -0.18 -2.26
CA THR A 8 -12.54 0.73 -1.14
C THR A 8 -11.60 1.93 -1.10
N PRO A 9 -10.25 1.79 -0.96
CA PRO A 9 -9.32 2.91 -0.79
C PRO A 9 -8.93 3.55 -2.13
N ASP A 10 -8.11 4.58 -2.01
CA ASP A 10 -7.59 5.37 -3.15
C ASP A 10 -6.93 4.50 -4.23
N PHE A 11 -6.31 3.38 -3.88
CA PHE A 11 -5.73 2.42 -4.84
C PHE A 11 -6.74 1.92 -5.88
N ALA A 12 -7.99 1.78 -5.50
CA ALA A 12 -9.06 1.29 -6.38
C ALA A 12 -9.66 2.36 -7.30
N VAL A 13 -9.43 3.64 -6.97
CA VAL A 13 -10.05 4.77 -7.70
C VAL A 13 -9.64 4.84 -9.17
N PRO A 14 -8.34 4.73 -9.55
CA PRO A 14 -7.94 4.76 -10.97
C PRO A 14 -8.55 3.61 -11.78
N SER A 15 -8.65 2.40 -11.20
CA SER A 15 -9.29 1.26 -11.87
C SER A 15 -10.78 1.47 -12.09
N LEU A 16 -11.49 2.01 -11.10
CA LEU A 16 -12.91 2.36 -11.25
C LEU A 16 -13.10 3.46 -12.30
N GLN A 17 -12.28 4.51 -12.28
CA GLN A 17 -12.33 5.59 -13.27
C GLN A 17 -12.10 5.06 -14.69
N MET A 18 -11.12 4.20 -14.88
CA MET A 18 -10.84 3.57 -16.18
C MET A 18 -12.07 2.80 -16.68
N LEU A 19 -12.73 2.00 -15.83
CA LEU A 19 -13.93 1.26 -16.21
C LEU A 19 -15.11 2.18 -16.58
N ILE A 20 -15.23 3.35 -15.93
CA ILE A 20 -16.20 4.37 -16.27
C ILE A 20 -15.91 4.94 -17.66
N ASP A 21 -14.65 5.30 -17.91
CA ASP A 21 -14.22 5.93 -19.17
C ASP A 21 -14.36 4.98 -20.37
N GLU A 22 -14.20 3.65 -20.14
CA GLU A 22 -14.44 2.61 -21.14
C GLU A 22 -15.94 2.31 -21.38
N GLY A 23 -16.84 2.95 -20.64
CA GLY A 23 -18.27 2.86 -20.86
C GLY A 23 -18.92 1.53 -20.44
N HIS A 24 -18.34 0.84 -19.47
CA HIS A 24 -18.91 -0.39 -18.91
C HIS A 24 -20.16 -0.08 -18.05
N GLU A 25 -21.12 -1.00 -18.00
CA GLU A 25 -22.22 -0.96 -17.04
C GLU A 25 -21.70 -1.40 -15.67
N LEU A 26 -21.73 -0.51 -14.68
CA LEU A 26 -21.05 -0.70 -13.41
C LEU A 26 -21.99 -0.72 -12.21
N ALA A 27 -21.63 -1.52 -11.21
CA ALA A 27 -22.07 -1.39 -9.83
C ALA A 27 -20.85 -1.44 -8.90
N LEU A 28 -20.80 -0.54 -7.92
CA LEU A 28 -19.76 -0.51 -6.90
C LEU A 28 -20.20 -1.31 -5.67
N PHE A 29 -19.33 -2.22 -5.24
CA PHE A 29 -19.40 -2.91 -3.95
C PHE A 29 -18.24 -2.43 -3.09
N THR A 30 -18.52 -1.79 -1.96
CA THR A 30 -17.47 -1.20 -1.13
C THR A 30 -17.76 -1.38 0.36
N ASN A 31 -16.76 -1.09 1.19
CA ASN A 31 -16.95 -1.11 2.64
C ASN A 31 -17.88 0.02 3.10
N PRO A 32 -18.58 -0.14 4.24
CA PRO A 32 -19.35 0.94 4.85
C PRO A 32 -18.50 2.17 5.16
N ASP A 33 -19.15 3.34 5.24
CA ASP A 33 -18.56 4.57 5.70
C ASP A 33 -17.95 4.38 7.09
N LYS A 34 -16.76 4.91 7.33
CA LYS A 34 -16.05 4.73 8.60
C LYS A 34 -15.76 6.07 9.28
N PRO A 35 -15.78 6.11 10.61
CA PRO A 35 -15.33 7.29 11.35
C PRO A 35 -13.88 7.63 11.01
N LYS A 36 -13.61 8.90 10.64
CA LYS A 36 -12.26 9.41 10.35
C LYS A 36 -11.97 10.67 11.16
N GLY A 37 -10.70 10.84 11.50
CA GLY A 37 -10.22 12.01 12.24
C GLY A 37 -10.60 11.99 13.73
N ARG A 38 -10.21 13.07 14.46
CA ARG A 38 -10.41 13.19 15.91
C ARG A 38 -11.89 13.35 16.29
N LYS A 39 -12.72 13.85 15.39
CA LYS A 39 -14.17 14.07 15.63
C LYS A 39 -15.02 12.84 15.30
N GLY A 40 -14.44 11.80 14.69
CA GLY A 40 -15.16 10.58 14.34
C GLY A 40 -16.25 10.78 13.29
N GLU A 41 -16.13 11.77 12.43
CA GLU A 41 -17.10 12.01 11.34
C GLU A 41 -17.07 10.86 10.33
N LEU A 42 -18.25 10.35 9.98
CA LEU A 42 -18.39 9.30 8.98
C LEU A 42 -17.87 9.81 7.62
N THR A 43 -16.89 9.12 7.10
CA THR A 43 -16.25 9.46 5.83
C THR A 43 -16.51 8.34 4.83
N PRO A 44 -17.08 8.67 3.66
CA PRO A 44 -17.31 7.68 2.61
C PRO A 44 -15.98 7.18 2.02
N PRO A 45 -15.94 5.93 1.54
CA PRO A 45 -14.82 5.44 0.76
C PRO A 45 -14.56 6.30 -0.48
N PRO A 46 -13.29 6.50 -0.90
CA PRO A 46 -12.97 7.25 -2.13
C PRO A 46 -13.69 6.72 -3.38
N THR A 47 -13.83 5.41 -3.50
CA THR A 47 -14.56 4.77 -4.60
C THR A 47 -16.05 5.11 -4.59
N LYS A 48 -16.68 5.22 -3.40
CA LYS A 48 -18.09 5.65 -3.27
C LYS A 48 -18.27 7.07 -3.77
N VAL A 49 -17.38 7.99 -3.37
CA VAL A 49 -17.44 9.40 -3.82
C VAL A 49 -17.39 9.48 -5.35
N LEU A 50 -16.50 8.70 -5.97
CA LEU A 50 -16.40 8.64 -7.43
C LEU A 50 -17.65 8.04 -8.07
N ALA A 51 -18.14 6.91 -7.56
CA ALA A 51 -19.31 6.21 -8.11
C ALA A 51 -20.57 7.09 -8.06
N GLU A 52 -20.83 7.76 -6.92
CA GLU A 52 -21.98 8.67 -6.76
C GLU A 52 -21.93 9.85 -7.74
N LYS A 53 -20.74 10.41 -7.99
CA LYS A 53 -20.52 11.47 -8.97
C LYS A 53 -20.93 11.05 -10.40
N HIS A 54 -20.79 9.77 -10.71
CA HIS A 54 -21.13 9.22 -12.04
C HIS A 54 -22.48 8.47 -12.07
N GLY A 55 -23.27 8.53 -10.99
CA GLY A 55 -24.58 7.88 -10.92
C GLY A 55 -24.51 6.35 -10.91
N ILE A 56 -23.38 5.77 -10.50
CA ILE A 56 -23.20 4.33 -10.42
C ILE A 56 -23.84 3.81 -9.14
N PRO A 57 -24.66 2.73 -9.19
CA PRO A 57 -25.21 2.10 -8.00
C PRO A 57 -24.12 1.68 -7.01
N VAL A 58 -24.30 2.03 -5.73
CA VAL A 58 -23.35 1.72 -4.64
C VAL A 58 -24.00 0.77 -3.64
N TYR A 59 -23.33 -0.34 -3.39
CA TYR A 59 -23.70 -1.34 -2.40
C TYR A 59 -22.62 -1.41 -1.31
N GLN A 60 -23.02 -1.22 -0.06
CA GLN A 60 -22.12 -1.26 1.08
C GLN A 60 -22.48 -2.39 2.03
N PHE A 61 -21.57 -3.33 2.21
CA PHE A 61 -21.72 -4.46 3.11
C PHE A 61 -20.46 -4.61 3.98
N GLU A 62 -20.63 -4.94 5.25
CA GLU A 62 -19.49 -5.33 6.10
C GLU A 62 -18.86 -6.65 5.63
N LYS A 63 -19.67 -7.53 5.05
CA LYS A 63 -19.25 -8.82 4.54
C LYS A 63 -20.10 -9.19 3.31
N ILE A 64 -19.57 -8.99 2.12
CA ILE A 64 -20.25 -9.28 0.84
C ILE A 64 -20.65 -10.77 0.72
N ARG A 65 -19.97 -11.65 1.43
CA ARG A 65 -20.25 -13.09 1.47
C ARG A 65 -21.49 -13.49 2.28
N ARG A 66 -22.19 -12.54 2.89
CA ARG A 66 -23.48 -12.79 3.56
C ARG A 66 -24.62 -12.78 2.53
N PRO A 67 -25.79 -13.37 2.88
CA PRO A 67 -26.93 -13.47 1.95
C PRO A 67 -27.25 -12.15 1.23
N GLU A 68 -27.27 -11.03 1.94
CA GLU A 68 -27.63 -9.73 1.38
C GLU A 68 -26.66 -9.28 0.28
N GLY A 69 -25.35 -9.51 0.48
CA GLY A 69 -24.32 -9.18 -0.51
C GLY A 69 -24.35 -10.10 -1.71
N ILE A 70 -24.63 -11.40 -1.49
CA ILE A 70 -24.77 -12.40 -2.55
C ILE A 70 -26.02 -12.11 -3.40
N GLU A 71 -27.15 -11.77 -2.77
CA GLU A 71 -28.38 -11.41 -3.46
C GLU A 71 -28.22 -10.13 -4.29
N ALA A 72 -27.57 -9.09 -3.74
CA ALA A 72 -27.29 -7.88 -4.49
C ALA A 72 -26.40 -8.16 -5.72
N LEU A 73 -25.38 -9.00 -5.56
CA LEU A 73 -24.50 -9.38 -6.67
C LEU A 73 -25.25 -10.19 -7.73
N ARG A 74 -26.11 -11.14 -7.33
CA ARG A 74 -26.97 -11.90 -8.25
C ARG A 74 -27.98 -11.01 -8.98
N ALA A 75 -28.58 -10.04 -8.26
CA ALA A 75 -29.54 -9.10 -8.85
C ALA A 75 -28.88 -8.20 -9.90
N PHE A 76 -27.63 -7.81 -9.67
CA PHE A 76 -26.86 -7.04 -10.66
C PHE A 76 -26.46 -7.92 -11.85
N ALA A 77 -26.29 -9.24 -11.67
CA ALA A 77 -25.92 -10.22 -12.69
C ALA A 77 -24.69 -9.80 -13.53
N PRO A 78 -23.51 -9.63 -12.92
CA PRO A 78 -22.32 -9.16 -13.63
C PRO A 78 -21.77 -10.22 -14.58
N ASP A 79 -21.23 -9.78 -15.72
CA ASP A 79 -20.41 -10.62 -16.59
C ASP A 79 -19.06 -10.90 -15.94
N LEU A 80 -18.49 -9.89 -15.30
CA LEU A 80 -17.18 -9.91 -14.66
C LEU A 80 -17.25 -9.26 -13.28
N MET A 81 -16.52 -9.78 -12.32
CA MET A 81 -16.19 -9.08 -11.07
C MET A 81 -14.75 -8.60 -11.14
N VAL A 82 -14.50 -7.39 -10.66
CA VAL A 82 -13.16 -6.83 -10.51
C VAL A 82 -12.94 -6.43 -9.07
N THR A 83 -11.80 -6.82 -8.49
CA THR A 83 -11.40 -6.38 -7.16
C THR A 83 -10.11 -5.57 -7.21
N ALA A 84 -10.03 -4.49 -6.43
CA ALA A 84 -8.83 -3.72 -6.17
C ALA A 84 -8.85 -3.23 -4.73
N ALA A 85 -7.94 -3.72 -3.90
CA ALA A 85 -7.85 -3.37 -2.48
C ALA A 85 -9.21 -3.38 -1.76
N PHE A 86 -10.04 -4.40 -2.00
CA PHE A 86 -11.40 -4.48 -1.45
C PHE A 86 -11.42 -4.70 0.06
N GLY A 87 -10.50 -5.52 0.55
CA GLY A 87 -10.36 -5.80 1.99
C GLY A 87 -11.44 -6.71 2.58
N GLN A 88 -12.23 -7.39 1.74
CA GLN A 88 -13.19 -8.41 2.17
C GLN A 88 -12.91 -9.76 1.50
N ILE A 89 -13.23 -10.83 2.21
CA ILE A 89 -13.12 -12.19 1.69
C ILE A 89 -14.34 -12.49 0.81
N LEU A 90 -14.08 -12.95 -0.39
CA LEU A 90 -15.09 -13.48 -1.31
C LEU A 90 -15.28 -15.00 -1.05
N SER A 91 -16.53 -15.44 -0.98
CA SER A 91 -16.85 -16.86 -0.89
C SER A 91 -16.84 -17.51 -2.28
N ALA A 92 -16.75 -18.85 -2.32
CA ALA A 92 -16.92 -19.60 -3.57
C ALA A 92 -18.24 -19.24 -4.29
N GLU A 93 -19.30 -18.94 -3.52
CA GLU A 93 -20.58 -18.51 -4.06
C GLU A 93 -20.49 -17.13 -4.73
N ASN A 94 -19.81 -16.12 -4.10
CA ASN A 94 -19.56 -14.83 -4.76
C ASN A 94 -18.80 -15.02 -6.07
N LEU A 95 -17.75 -15.86 -6.08
CA LEU A 95 -16.89 -16.09 -7.24
C LEU A 95 -17.58 -16.84 -8.38
N SER A 96 -18.63 -17.61 -8.09
CA SER A 96 -19.39 -18.39 -9.09
C SER A 96 -20.48 -17.57 -9.80
N ILE A 97 -20.80 -16.35 -9.34
CA ILE A 97 -21.87 -15.54 -9.92
C ILE A 97 -21.46 -14.92 -11.27
N PRO A 98 -20.28 -14.27 -11.41
CA PRO A 98 -19.89 -13.65 -12.67
C PRO A 98 -19.51 -14.70 -13.73
N LYS A 99 -19.97 -14.51 -14.97
CA LYS A 99 -19.69 -15.41 -16.10
C LYS A 99 -18.18 -15.62 -16.34
N TYR A 100 -17.41 -14.55 -16.24
CA TYR A 100 -15.95 -14.55 -16.47
C TYR A 100 -15.14 -14.60 -15.18
N GLY A 101 -15.78 -14.88 -14.04
CA GLY A 101 -15.11 -14.96 -12.75
C GLY A 101 -14.75 -13.59 -12.18
N CYS A 102 -13.71 -13.56 -11.37
CA CYS A 102 -13.27 -12.37 -10.67
C CYS A 102 -11.79 -12.09 -10.95
N ILE A 103 -11.47 -10.88 -11.43
CA ILE A 103 -10.11 -10.40 -11.64
C ILE A 103 -9.73 -9.50 -10.48
N ASN A 104 -8.57 -9.77 -9.86
CA ASN A 104 -7.98 -8.91 -8.83
C ASN A 104 -6.79 -8.12 -9.40
N VAL A 105 -6.72 -6.82 -9.06
CA VAL A 105 -5.56 -5.97 -9.28
C VAL A 105 -4.71 -5.97 -8.02
N HIS A 106 -3.58 -6.69 -8.06
CA HIS A 106 -2.70 -6.89 -6.91
C HIS A 106 -1.41 -6.09 -7.04
N GLY A 107 -1.05 -5.33 -5.99
CA GLY A 107 0.09 -4.40 -5.99
C GLY A 107 1.45 -5.08 -5.75
N SER A 108 1.71 -6.22 -6.37
CA SER A 108 3.03 -6.87 -6.40
C SER A 108 3.21 -7.72 -7.66
N LEU A 109 4.44 -8.20 -7.87
CA LEU A 109 4.74 -9.24 -8.86
C LEU A 109 4.51 -10.62 -8.22
N LEU A 110 3.27 -11.13 -8.33
CA LEU A 110 2.95 -12.47 -7.84
C LEU A 110 3.84 -13.54 -8.51
N PRO A 111 4.25 -14.57 -7.77
CA PRO A 111 3.73 -15.02 -6.48
C PRO A 111 4.37 -14.38 -5.24
N LYS A 112 5.25 -13.38 -5.40
CA LYS A 112 5.81 -12.65 -4.25
C LYS A 112 4.77 -11.71 -3.63
N TYR A 113 4.83 -11.57 -2.29
CA TYR A 113 4.01 -10.62 -1.51
C TYR A 113 2.50 -10.84 -1.65
N ARG A 114 2.02 -12.10 -1.58
CA ARG A 114 0.59 -12.38 -1.38
C ARG A 114 0.15 -11.78 -0.05
N GLY A 115 -0.98 -11.08 -0.01
CA GLY A 115 -1.56 -10.54 1.22
C GLY A 115 -1.83 -9.05 1.22
N ALA A 116 -1.80 -8.42 2.41
CA ALA A 116 -2.51 -7.16 2.63
C ALA A 116 -1.72 -5.89 2.31
N ALA A 117 -0.40 -5.90 2.34
CA ALA A 117 0.42 -4.70 2.19
C ALA A 117 1.66 -4.91 1.30
N PRO A 118 1.50 -5.44 0.08
CA PRO A 118 2.61 -5.80 -0.79
C PRO A 118 3.52 -4.61 -1.13
N ILE A 119 2.94 -3.43 -1.33
CA ILE A 119 3.67 -2.22 -1.73
C ILE A 119 4.64 -1.77 -0.63
N GLN A 120 4.17 -1.71 0.61
CA GLN A 120 5.01 -1.33 1.75
C GLN A 120 6.12 -2.36 1.97
N TRP A 121 5.76 -3.65 1.99
CA TRP A 121 6.72 -4.72 2.26
C TRP A 121 7.78 -4.87 1.18
N SER A 122 7.47 -4.63 -0.10
CA SER A 122 8.49 -4.64 -1.15
C SER A 122 9.59 -3.60 -0.90
N ILE A 123 9.21 -2.40 -0.44
CA ILE A 123 10.19 -1.36 -0.06
C ILE A 123 10.95 -1.73 1.21
N ILE A 124 10.25 -2.15 2.27
CA ILE A 124 10.86 -2.48 3.57
C ILE A 124 11.85 -3.63 3.44
N GLU A 125 11.57 -4.61 2.60
CA GLU A 125 12.47 -5.72 2.32
C GLU A 125 13.64 -5.35 1.38
N GLY A 126 13.63 -4.13 0.82
CA GLY A 126 14.73 -3.62 0.00
C GLY A 126 14.71 -4.14 -1.44
N GLU A 127 13.54 -4.52 -1.94
CA GLU A 127 13.40 -4.87 -3.36
C GLU A 127 13.73 -3.65 -4.24
N ARG A 128 14.36 -3.88 -5.36
CA ARG A 128 14.67 -2.85 -6.36
C ARG A 128 13.58 -2.74 -7.41
N THR A 129 12.83 -3.82 -7.60
CA THR A 129 11.70 -3.89 -8.54
C THR A 129 10.47 -4.42 -7.83
N THR A 130 9.31 -3.97 -8.27
CA THR A 130 7.99 -4.45 -7.88
C THR A 130 7.08 -4.35 -9.09
N GLY A 131 5.78 -4.36 -8.89
CA GLY A 131 4.85 -4.16 -10.00
C GLY A 131 3.41 -4.41 -9.61
N VAL A 132 2.59 -4.61 -10.63
CA VAL A 132 1.19 -4.97 -10.50
C VAL A 132 0.93 -6.28 -11.25
N THR A 133 0.11 -7.11 -10.68
CA THR A 133 -0.39 -8.34 -11.29
C THR A 133 -1.91 -8.30 -11.36
N THR A 134 -2.50 -8.56 -12.54
CA THR A 134 -3.89 -8.97 -12.63
C THR A 134 -3.96 -10.50 -12.54
N MET A 135 -4.86 -11.02 -11.72
CA MET A 135 -5.00 -12.46 -11.47
C MET A 135 -6.47 -12.86 -11.37
N LEU A 136 -6.78 -14.10 -11.67
CA LEU A 136 -8.06 -14.69 -11.31
C LEU A 136 -8.12 -14.88 -9.79
N THR A 137 -9.23 -14.48 -9.18
CA THR A 137 -9.43 -14.69 -7.74
C THR A 137 -9.99 -16.09 -7.51
N ASP A 138 -9.35 -16.83 -6.62
CA ASP A 138 -9.83 -18.09 -6.07
C ASP A 138 -10.20 -17.96 -4.59
N VAL A 139 -10.48 -19.06 -3.91
CA VAL A 139 -10.81 -19.07 -2.48
C VAL A 139 -9.58 -18.91 -1.57
N GLY A 140 -8.37 -18.96 -2.13
CA GLY A 140 -7.12 -18.74 -1.41
C GLY A 140 -6.78 -17.25 -1.29
N LEU A 141 -5.72 -16.95 -0.55
CA LEU A 141 -5.23 -15.60 -0.42
C LEU A 141 -4.22 -15.31 -1.55
N ASP A 142 -4.67 -14.61 -2.58
CA ASP A 142 -3.89 -14.23 -3.77
C ASP A 142 -3.18 -15.41 -4.45
N THR A 143 -3.85 -16.57 -4.50
CA THR A 143 -3.30 -17.83 -5.03
C THR A 143 -3.75 -18.16 -6.46
N GLY A 144 -4.71 -17.43 -6.99
CA GLY A 144 -5.27 -17.69 -8.31
C GLY A 144 -4.28 -17.44 -9.46
N ASP A 145 -4.66 -17.89 -10.65
CA ASP A 145 -3.79 -17.84 -11.82
C ASP A 145 -3.49 -16.40 -12.26
N ILE A 146 -2.24 -16.13 -12.59
CA ILE A 146 -1.77 -14.84 -13.09
C ILE A 146 -2.29 -14.65 -14.52
N LEU A 147 -2.86 -13.47 -14.80
CA LEU A 147 -3.29 -13.08 -16.13
C LEU A 147 -2.24 -12.24 -16.83
N LEU A 148 -1.94 -11.05 -16.29
CA LEU A 148 -0.90 -10.16 -16.79
C LEU A 148 -0.07 -9.61 -15.63
N ARG A 149 1.16 -9.15 -15.93
CA ARG A 149 2.05 -8.47 -14.96
C ARG A 149 2.71 -7.28 -15.61
N ARG A 150 2.94 -6.23 -14.81
CA ARG A 150 3.76 -5.09 -15.20
C ARG A 150 4.78 -4.79 -14.12
N GLU A 151 6.06 -4.94 -14.45
CA GLU A 151 7.18 -4.66 -13.57
C GLU A 151 7.54 -3.18 -13.62
N VAL A 152 7.97 -2.63 -12.48
CA VAL A 152 8.51 -1.27 -12.33
C VAL A 152 9.69 -1.26 -11.37
N GLU A 153 10.64 -0.37 -11.59
CA GLU A 153 11.70 -0.09 -10.64
C GLU A 153 11.17 0.73 -9.45
N ILE A 154 11.69 0.45 -8.26
CA ILE A 154 11.43 1.26 -7.06
C ILE A 154 12.54 2.30 -6.96
N GLY A 155 12.19 3.58 -6.93
CA GLY A 155 13.16 4.67 -6.78
C GLY A 155 13.89 4.60 -5.43
N GLU A 156 15.17 4.98 -5.39
CA GLU A 156 16.02 4.87 -4.19
C GLU A 156 15.43 5.58 -2.96
N ASN A 157 14.74 6.70 -3.17
CA ASN A 157 14.11 7.48 -2.10
C ASN A 157 12.58 7.48 -2.19
N GLU A 158 12.01 6.69 -3.11
CA GLU A 158 10.56 6.60 -3.30
C GLU A 158 9.89 6.03 -2.05
N THR A 159 8.89 6.74 -1.57
CA THR A 159 8.08 6.32 -0.42
C THR A 159 6.98 5.33 -0.81
N ALA A 160 6.46 4.60 0.17
CA ALA A 160 5.32 3.71 -0.09
C ALA A 160 4.09 4.47 -0.58
N GLY A 161 3.88 5.73 -0.16
CA GLY A 161 2.79 6.56 -0.67
C GLY A 161 2.95 6.89 -2.15
N GLU A 162 4.13 7.33 -2.58
CA GLU A 162 4.42 7.64 -3.98
C GLU A 162 4.33 6.39 -4.86
N LEU A 163 4.89 5.27 -4.42
CA LEU A 163 4.80 3.99 -5.12
C LEU A 163 3.35 3.49 -5.22
N PHE A 164 2.55 3.68 -4.16
CA PHE A 164 1.13 3.32 -4.12
C PHE A 164 0.34 4.06 -5.22
N ASP A 165 0.52 5.38 -5.32
CA ASP A 165 -0.17 6.18 -6.34
C ASP A 165 0.25 5.76 -7.76
N ARG A 166 1.53 5.51 -7.96
CA ARG A 166 2.08 5.07 -9.23
C ARG A 166 1.56 3.68 -9.64
N LEU A 167 1.56 2.72 -8.71
CA LEU A 167 1.05 1.36 -8.97
C LEU A 167 -0.47 1.33 -9.14
N ALA A 168 -1.22 2.22 -8.50
CA ALA A 168 -2.66 2.35 -8.71
C ALA A 168 -2.99 2.76 -10.16
N ALA A 169 -2.24 3.72 -10.73
CA ALA A 169 -2.39 4.14 -12.12
C ALA A 169 -1.99 3.01 -13.10
N ILE A 170 -0.83 2.38 -12.88
CA ILE A 170 -0.36 1.25 -13.69
C ILE A 170 -1.33 0.06 -13.61
N GLY A 171 -1.92 -0.16 -12.43
CA GLY A 171 -2.92 -1.20 -12.22
C GLY A 171 -4.19 -0.99 -13.03
N ALA A 172 -4.63 0.25 -13.18
CA ALA A 172 -5.76 0.58 -14.03
C ALA A 172 -5.48 0.32 -15.52
N GLU A 173 -4.29 0.70 -16.01
CA GLU A 173 -3.87 0.41 -17.38
C GLU A 173 -3.76 -1.10 -17.63
N LEU A 174 -3.15 -1.84 -16.71
CA LEU A 174 -3.00 -3.29 -16.81
C LEU A 174 -4.35 -4.01 -16.75
N LEU A 175 -5.30 -3.51 -15.94
CA LEU A 175 -6.67 -4.02 -15.88
C LEU A 175 -7.39 -3.83 -17.22
N LYS A 176 -7.24 -2.65 -17.85
CA LYS A 176 -7.79 -2.39 -19.19
C LYS A 176 -7.29 -3.42 -20.19
N GLU A 177 -5.98 -3.60 -20.30
CA GLU A 177 -5.37 -4.61 -21.20
C GLU A 177 -5.89 -6.03 -20.89
N THR A 178 -6.03 -6.36 -19.61
CA THR A 178 -6.53 -7.67 -19.19
C THR A 178 -7.96 -7.89 -19.66
N ILE A 179 -8.83 -6.87 -19.54
CA ILE A 179 -10.22 -6.95 -19.98
C ILE A 179 -10.30 -7.05 -21.51
N GLU A 180 -9.51 -6.28 -22.24
CA GLU A 180 -9.44 -6.36 -23.71
C GLU A 180 -9.01 -7.76 -24.18
N CYS A 181 -7.98 -8.35 -23.53
CA CYS A 181 -7.56 -9.72 -23.82
C CYS A 181 -8.63 -10.76 -23.46
N LEU A 182 -9.37 -10.54 -22.36
CA LEU A 182 -10.49 -11.39 -21.98
C LEU A 182 -11.59 -11.40 -23.04
N GLU A 183 -11.98 -10.21 -23.52
CA GLU A 183 -13.03 -10.07 -24.55
C GLU A 183 -12.65 -10.71 -25.88
N LYS A 184 -11.36 -10.67 -26.24
CA LYS A 184 -10.81 -11.33 -27.44
C LYS A 184 -10.56 -12.83 -27.26
N GLY A 185 -10.68 -13.37 -26.02
CA GLY A 185 -10.34 -14.76 -25.71
C GLY A 185 -8.83 -15.07 -25.81
N GLU A 186 -7.98 -14.09 -25.62
CA GLU A 186 -6.53 -14.19 -25.76
C GLU A 186 -5.79 -14.42 -24.42
N LEU A 187 -6.50 -14.34 -23.30
CA LEU A 187 -5.89 -14.57 -21.99
C LEU A 187 -5.37 -16.01 -21.85
N LYS A 188 -4.15 -16.11 -21.34
CA LYS A 188 -3.49 -17.38 -21.02
C LYS A 188 -3.14 -17.41 -19.53
N PRO A 189 -4.05 -17.83 -18.65
CA PRO A 189 -3.78 -17.88 -17.23
C PRO A 189 -2.58 -18.77 -16.90
N ILE A 190 -1.70 -18.27 -16.04
CA ILE A 190 -0.46 -18.94 -15.62
C ILE A 190 -0.57 -19.28 -14.14
N LYS A 191 -0.44 -20.56 -13.80
CA LYS A 191 -0.40 -20.98 -12.39
C LYS A 191 0.79 -20.39 -11.67
N GLN A 192 0.55 -19.94 -10.44
CA GLN A 192 1.62 -19.43 -9.61
C GLN A 192 2.56 -20.55 -9.14
N ASP A 193 3.86 -20.26 -9.11
CA ASP A 193 4.86 -21.16 -8.52
C ASP A 193 4.82 -21.03 -6.99
N GLU A 194 4.33 -22.06 -6.32
CA GLU A 194 4.23 -22.09 -4.86
C GLU A 194 5.60 -22.04 -4.16
N ALA A 195 6.66 -22.52 -4.81
CA ALA A 195 8.01 -22.48 -4.24
C ALA A 195 8.59 -21.05 -4.22
N ALA A 196 8.14 -20.18 -5.14
CA ALA A 196 8.55 -18.78 -5.21
C ALA A 196 7.60 -17.84 -4.42
N ALA A 197 6.51 -18.36 -3.86
CA ALA A 197 5.50 -17.55 -3.20
C ALA A 197 6.01 -17.03 -1.84
N THR A 198 5.78 -15.74 -1.60
CA THR A 198 5.98 -15.11 -0.29
C THR A 198 4.69 -14.45 0.19
N LYS A 199 4.56 -14.27 1.50
CA LYS A 199 3.38 -13.67 2.11
C LYS A 199 3.74 -12.38 2.84
N CYS A 200 2.84 -11.40 2.82
CA CYS A 200 2.95 -10.17 3.57
C CYS A 200 1.68 -9.90 4.38
N GLY A 201 1.87 -9.49 5.63
CA GLY A 201 0.79 -9.14 6.54
C GLY A 201 0.36 -7.68 6.41
N MET A 202 -0.68 -7.32 7.16
CA MET A 202 -1.04 -5.91 7.35
C MET A 202 0.06 -5.20 8.14
N ILE A 203 0.40 -4.00 7.72
CA ILE A 203 1.29 -3.11 8.48
C ILE A 203 0.60 -2.69 9.78
N LYS A 204 1.34 -2.74 10.88
CA LYS A 204 0.93 -2.30 12.20
C LYS A 204 1.79 -1.10 12.65
N LYS A 205 1.32 -0.38 13.66
CA LYS A 205 2.07 0.77 14.18
C LYS A 205 3.43 0.36 14.75
N GLU A 206 3.49 -0.81 15.37
CA GLU A 206 4.68 -1.38 15.99
C GLU A 206 5.78 -1.68 14.96
N ASP A 207 5.40 -2.03 13.73
CA ASP A 207 6.34 -2.29 12.63
C ASP A 207 7.14 -1.02 12.24
N GLY A 208 6.64 0.16 12.62
CA GLY A 208 7.33 1.44 12.43
C GLY A 208 8.47 1.68 13.40
N ARG A 209 8.67 0.87 14.46
CA ARG A 209 9.77 1.08 15.41
C ARG A 209 11.11 0.77 14.74
N ILE A 210 11.99 1.77 14.75
CA ILE A 210 13.33 1.67 14.17
C ILE A 210 14.25 0.98 15.18
N ASP A 211 15.04 0.02 14.69
CA ASP A 211 16.18 -0.56 15.40
C ASP A 211 17.48 -0.07 14.73
N PHE A 212 18.17 0.85 15.39
CA PHE A 212 19.44 1.39 14.88
C PHE A 212 20.61 0.41 14.88
N ASN A 213 20.45 -0.80 15.45
CA ASN A 213 21.41 -1.89 15.32
C ASN A 213 21.36 -2.57 13.94
N ARG A 214 20.46 -2.14 13.06
CA ARG A 214 20.39 -2.57 11.67
C ARG A 214 21.27 -1.69 10.78
N PRO A 215 21.69 -2.18 9.58
CA PRO A 215 22.39 -1.36 8.59
C PRO A 215 21.56 -0.15 8.15
N ALA A 216 22.24 0.95 7.80
CA ALA A 216 21.61 2.20 7.38
C ALA A 216 20.61 2.01 6.23
N GLN A 217 20.91 1.15 5.25
CA GLN A 217 20.00 0.85 4.14
C GLN A 217 18.67 0.26 4.63
N ARG A 218 18.72 -0.69 5.58
CA ARG A 218 17.48 -1.30 6.13
C ARG A 218 16.63 -0.31 6.89
N ILE A 219 17.26 0.65 7.58
CA ILE A 219 16.54 1.72 8.27
C ILE A 219 15.94 2.69 7.26
N HIS A 220 16.70 3.07 6.22
CA HIS A 220 16.20 3.93 5.15
C HIS A 220 14.98 3.30 4.45
N ASP A 221 15.06 2.03 4.10
CA ASP A 221 13.97 1.30 3.46
C ASP A 221 12.74 1.19 4.38
N GLN A 222 12.95 0.97 5.69
CA GLN A 222 11.86 0.97 6.66
C GLN A 222 11.20 2.36 6.75
N VAL A 223 11.97 3.44 6.84
CA VAL A 223 11.43 4.80 6.94
C VAL A 223 10.59 5.15 5.72
N ARG A 224 11.10 4.92 4.50
CA ARG A 224 10.36 5.21 3.27
C ARG A 224 9.19 4.25 3.03
N GLY A 225 9.30 2.99 3.42
CA GLY A 225 8.23 1.98 3.33
C GLY A 225 7.09 2.21 4.32
N MET A 226 7.34 2.89 5.44
CA MET A 226 6.33 3.28 6.43
C MET A 226 5.72 4.67 6.18
N ASN A 227 6.15 5.41 5.17
CA ASN A 227 5.65 6.74 4.84
C ASN A 227 4.56 6.65 3.75
N PRO A 228 3.34 7.18 3.93
CA PRO A 228 2.92 8.12 4.99
C PRO A 228 2.31 7.47 6.25
N TRP A 229 2.12 6.17 6.28
CA TRP A 229 1.53 5.48 7.42
C TRP A 229 2.17 4.11 7.65
N PRO A 230 2.44 3.71 8.90
CA PRO A 230 2.18 4.41 10.18
C PRO A 230 3.20 5.50 10.54
N VAL A 231 4.23 5.70 9.75
CA VAL A 231 5.45 6.48 9.94
C VAL A 231 6.41 5.78 10.90
N ALA A 232 7.65 5.65 10.47
CA ALA A 232 8.70 5.08 11.31
C ALA A 232 9.00 5.99 12.52
N PHE A 233 9.35 5.38 13.65
CA PHE A 233 9.64 6.11 14.88
C PHE A 233 10.72 5.42 15.71
N ALA A 234 11.37 6.18 16.57
CA ALA A 234 12.26 5.69 17.60
C ALA A 234 11.98 6.40 18.93
N MET A 235 12.40 5.81 20.02
CA MET A 235 12.24 6.42 21.35
C MET A 235 13.40 7.37 21.62
N LEU A 236 13.10 8.56 22.10
CA LEU A 236 14.08 9.53 22.57
C LEU A 236 13.65 10.06 23.92
N ASP A 237 14.48 9.89 24.93
CA ASP A 237 14.16 10.28 26.32
C ASP A 237 12.78 9.70 26.77
N GLY A 238 12.46 8.46 26.36
CA GLY A 238 11.20 7.78 26.71
C GLY A 238 9.98 8.23 25.90
N GLN A 239 10.15 9.10 24.89
CA GLN A 239 9.04 9.58 24.05
C GLN A 239 9.20 9.14 22.59
N PRO A 240 8.11 8.75 21.91
CA PRO A 240 8.18 8.35 20.51
C PRO A 240 8.38 9.58 19.61
N VAL A 241 9.47 9.60 18.88
CA VAL A 241 9.80 10.63 17.88
C VAL A 241 9.67 10.01 16.49
N LYS A 242 8.84 10.58 15.64
CA LYS A 242 8.63 10.09 14.27
C LYS A 242 9.75 10.57 13.35
N ILE A 243 10.21 9.67 12.49
CA ILE A 243 11.20 9.93 11.46
C ILE A 243 10.50 9.74 10.11
N TRP A 244 10.33 10.85 9.39
CA TRP A 244 9.56 10.88 8.14
C TRP A 244 10.40 10.67 6.90
N ALA A 245 11.66 11.11 6.94
CA ALA A 245 12.59 10.97 5.83
C ALA A 245 14.03 10.87 6.33
N THR A 246 14.79 10.05 5.64
CA THR A 246 16.24 9.86 5.85
C THR A 246 16.98 9.99 4.52
N ARG A 247 18.29 10.16 4.60
CA ARG A 247 19.19 10.11 3.45
C ARG A 247 20.37 9.20 3.76
N MET A 248 20.69 8.35 2.80
CA MET A 248 21.88 7.51 2.87
C MET A 248 23.15 8.36 2.79
N THR A 249 24.16 7.96 3.53
CA THR A 249 25.49 8.60 3.49
C THR A 249 26.59 7.54 3.45
N GLU A 250 27.77 7.93 3.00
CA GLU A 250 28.97 7.08 3.08
C GLU A 250 29.82 7.42 4.32
N GLN A 251 29.33 8.34 5.18
CA GLN A 251 30.06 8.76 6.35
C GLN A 251 30.12 7.63 7.40
N GLN A 252 31.35 7.38 7.84
CA GLN A 252 31.61 6.55 9.01
C GLN A 252 31.57 7.44 10.26
N GLY A 253 31.18 6.88 11.40
CA GLY A 253 31.15 7.62 12.66
C GLY A 253 31.37 6.70 13.84
N GLY A 254 31.97 7.24 14.91
CA GLY A 254 32.02 6.60 16.22
C GLY A 254 30.67 6.68 16.95
N GLY A 255 30.67 6.27 18.21
CA GLY A 255 29.50 6.31 19.07
C GLY A 255 28.69 5.01 19.09
N LYS A 256 27.65 4.99 19.92
CA LYS A 256 26.71 3.87 20.03
C LYS A 256 25.69 3.90 18.89
N THR A 257 25.17 2.77 18.50
CA THR A 257 24.01 2.72 17.59
C THR A 257 22.84 3.50 18.18
N GLY A 258 22.17 4.30 17.35
CA GLY A 258 21.13 5.24 17.77
C GLY A 258 21.65 6.60 18.25
N GLU A 259 22.96 6.77 18.47
CA GLU A 259 23.52 8.04 18.93
C GLU A 259 23.52 9.11 17.83
N CYS A 260 23.06 10.30 18.18
CA CYS A 260 23.14 11.51 17.36
C CYS A 260 24.59 12.02 17.39
N VAL A 261 25.41 11.59 16.45
CA VAL A 261 26.84 11.92 16.41
C VAL A 261 27.13 13.27 15.75
N ILE A 262 26.20 13.75 14.91
CA ILE A 262 26.20 15.11 14.36
C ILE A 262 24.80 15.67 14.54
N ALA A 263 24.69 16.81 15.21
CA ALA A 263 23.42 17.52 15.40
C ALA A 263 23.71 19.05 15.31
N ASP A 264 23.76 19.54 14.09
CA ASP A 264 24.13 20.93 13.78
C ASP A 264 23.14 21.50 12.75
N PRO A 265 22.52 22.66 12.99
CA PRO A 265 21.53 23.26 12.07
C PRO A 265 22.04 23.50 10.64
N LYS A 266 23.33 23.63 10.44
CA LYS A 266 23.93 23.80 9.10
C LYS A 266 24.30 22.47 8.47
N LYS A 267 24.87 21.54 9.26
CA LYS A 267 25.34 20.22 8.79
C LYS A 267 24.21 19.20 8.68
N GLY A 268 23.28 19.17 9.64
CA GLY A 268 22.17 18.21 9.70
C GLY A 268 22.19 17.35 10.97
N LEU A 269 21.28 16.36 11.00
CA LEU A 269 21.16 15.38 12.08
C LEU A 269 21.59 14.01 11.56
N PHE A 270 22.69 13.49 12.08
CA PHE A 270 23.25 12.20 11.68
C PHE A 270 23.27 11.26 12.87
N VAL A 271 22.73 10.07 12.66
CA VAL A 271 22.58 9.04 13.68
C VAL A 271 23.41 7.83 13.30
N ARG A 272 24.11 7.22 14.29
CA ARG A 272 24.91 6.01 14.12
C ARG A 272 24.00 4.80 13.94
N THR A 273 24.27 4.02 12.90
CA THR A 273 23.64 2.72 12.64
C THR A 273 24.67 1.59 12.82
N ALA A 274 24.31 0.37 12.50
CA ALA A 274 25.24 -0.76 12.61
C ALA A 274 26.53 -0.60 11.76
N ASP A 275 26.41 0.01 10.58
CA ASP A 275 27.49 0.07 9.59
C ASP A 275 28.02 1.49 9.35
N LYS A 276 27.18 2.50 9.27
CA LYS A 276 27.56 3.89 8.94
C LYS A 276 26.58 4.90 9.54
N LEU A 277 26.71 6.17 9.19
CA LEU A 277 25.75 7.20 9.60
C LEU A 277 24.58 7.27 8.63
N ILE A 278 23.39 7.51 9.17
CA ILE A 278 22.20 7.88 8.40
C ILE A 278 21.81 9.32 8.73
N GLU A 279 21.52 10.13 7.72
CA GLU A 279 21.00 11.48 7.94
C GLU A 279 19.49 11.45 8.11
N ILE A 280 18.96 11.98 9.20
CA ILE A 280 17.54 12.26 9.38
C ILE A 280 17.24 13.59 8.71
N LYS A 281 16.33 13.60 7.74
CA LYS A 281 15.92 14.77 6.97
C LYS A 281 14.71 15.46 7.58
N GLU A 282 13.73 14.65 8.00
CA GLU A 282 12.48 15.15 8.55
C GLU A 282 12.09 14.38 9.80
N ILE A 283 11.65 15.11 10.81
CA ILE A 283 11.38 14.60 12.15
C ILE A 283 10.09 15.21 12.70
N GLN A 284 9.46 14.52 13.63
CA GLN A 284 8.29 15.03 14.33
C GLN A 284 8.32 14.59 15.79
N PHE A 285 8.43 15.56 16.69
CA PHE A 285 8.33 15.34 18.14
C PHE A 285 6.86 15.18 18.58
N PRO A 286 6.61 14.56 19.74
CA PRO A 286 5.26 14.44 20.28
C PRO A 286 4.55 15.80 20.40
N GLY A 287 3.32 15.89 19.91
CA GLY A 287 2.54 17.13 19.90
C GLY A 287 2.96 18.20 18.91
N ALA A 288 4.10 18.06 18.25
CA ALA A 288 4.60 19.02 17.26
C ALA A 288 4.14 18.69 15.83
N LYS A 289 4.40 19.60 14.90
CA LYS A 289 4.26 19.36 13.46
C LYS A 289 5.51 18.67 12.90
N ARG A 290 5.36 17.94 11.80
CA ARG A 290 6.48 17.47 10.96
C ARG A 290 7.31 18.67 10.52
N MET A 291 8.64 18.56 10.60
CA MET A 291 9.58 19.63 10.26
C MET A 291 10.90 19.06 9.75
N GLU A 292 11.66 19.87 9.03
CA GLU A 292 13.04 19.52 8.68
C GLU A 292 13.89 19.34 9.94
N ALA A 293 14.77 18.33 9.94
CA ALA A 293 15.65 18.06 11.07
C ALA A 293 16.55 19.25 11.41
N LYS A 294 17.04 19.96 10.38
CA LYS A 294 17.86 21.18 10.59
C LYS A 294 17.10 22.28 11.33
N ALA A 295 15.81 22.46 11.04
CA ALA A 295 14.97 23.41 11.77
C ALA A 295 14.71 22.96 13.21
N ALA A 296 14.50 21.66 13.42
CA ALA A 296 14.33 21.08 14.76
C ALA A 296 15.56 21.35 15.65
N LEU A 297 16.78 21.31 15.10
CA LEU A 297 18.03 21.53 15.82
C LEU A 297 18.22 22.97 16.31
N LEU A 298 17.42 23.93 15.87
CA LEU A 298 17.41 25.28 16.42
C LEU A 298 16.78 25.34 17.83
N GLY A 299 15.89 24.41 18.14
CA GLY A 299 15.19 24.36 19.44
C GLY A 299 15.45 23.10 20.26
N HIS A 300 16.13 22.10 19.71
CA HIS A 300 16.39 20.82 20.38
C HIS A 300 17.88 20.48 20.37
N GLN A 301 18.44 20.23 21.54
CA GLN A 301 19.84 19.75 21.68
C GLN A 301 19.83 18.22 21.58
N LEU A 302 20.23 17.71 20.42
CA LEU A 302 20.22 16.28 20.13
C LEU A 302 21.62 15.64 20.12
N LEU A 303 22.70 16.44 20.07
CA LEU A 303 24.06 15.90 20.04
C LEU A 303 24.33 15.00 21.25
N GLY A 304 24.81 13.77 20.99
CA GLY A 304 25.08 12.77 22.02
C GLY A 304 23.83 12.07 22.58
N LYS A 305 22.62 12.48 22.22
CA LYS A 305 21.40 11.78 22.57
C LYS A 305 21.30 10.47 21.79
N VAL A 306 20.63 9.47 22.35
CA VAL A 306 20.49 8.14 21.76
C VAL A 306 19.03 7.84 21.49
N PHE A 307 18.72 7.53 20.24
CA PHE A 307 17.44 6.93 19.85
C PHE A 307 17.45 5.44 20.18
N GLU A 308 16.36 4.96 20.83
CA GLU A 308 16.15 3.58 21.25
C GLU A 308 15.02 2.88 20.47
#